data_2784e8478fcb1b62ac1b14684ba07cea
#
_entry.id   2784e8478fcb1b62ac1b14684ba07cea
#
_cell.length_a   1.000
_cell.length_b   1.000
_cell.length_c   1.000
_cell.angle_alpha   90.00
_cell.angle_beta   90.00
_cell.angle_gamma   90.00
#
_symmetry.space_group_name_H-M   'P 1'
#
loop_
_entity.id
_entity.type
_entity.pdbx_description
1 polymer ?
#
loop_
_entity_poly.entity_id
_entity_poly.type
_entity_poly.pdbx_seq_one_letter_code
_entity_poly.pdbx_strand_id
1 'polypeptide(L)' 'MQRPTRFEDSRYLGDKRHQVVYDLDVDDAEAEEKVAEVMAAETFLAFGPDTLAEARNRGYHPHRSARPTDAD' A
#
# COMPACT_ATOMS: atom_id res chain seq x y z
N MET A 1 -10.47 1.24 -6.25
CA MET A 1 -9.82 2.41 -5.63
C MET A 1 -9.12 3.24 -6.70
N GLN A 2 -9.29 4.56 -6.62
CA GLN A 2 -8.60 5.44 -7.55
C GLN A 2 -7.16 5.63 -7.09
N ARG A 3 -6.20 5.30 -7.96
CA ARG A 3 -4.80 5.39 -7.59
C ARG A 3 -4.28 6.81 -7.65
N PRO A 4 -3.38 7.20 -6.72
CA PRO A 4 -2.65 8.44 -6.86
C PRO A 4 -1.84 8.43 -8.15
N THR A 5 -1.62 9.59 -8.74
CA THR A 5 -0.90 9.70 -10.01
C THR A 5 0.48 9.05 -9.96
N ARG A 6 1.19 9.23 -8.86
CA ARG A 6 2.53 8.63 -8.70
C ARG A 6 2.52 7.12 -8.66
N PHE A 7 1.36 6.51 -8.41
CA PHE A 7 1.23 5.07 -8.25
C PHE A 7 0.34 4.45 -9.32
N GLU A 8 0.23 5.11 -10.48
CA GLU A 8 -0.59 4.58 -11.57
C GLU A 8 -0.17 3.17 -11.97
N ASP A 9 1.12 2.93 -12.00
CA ASP A 9 1.65 1.65 -12.42
C ASP A 9 2.05 0.74 -11.26
N SER A 10 1.68 1.12 -10.04
CA SER A 10 2.04 0.36 -8.86
C SER A 10 0.82 -0.28 -8.24
N ARG A 11 1.00 -1.44 -7.66
CA ARG A 11 -0.07 -2.12 -6.92
C ARG A 11 -0.01 -1.83 -5.43
N TYR A 12 1.19 -1.74 -4.88
CA TYR A 12 1.37 -1.59 -3.44
C TYR A 12 1.98 -0.25 -3.08
N LEU A 13 1.42 0.36 -2.05
CA LEU A 13 1.89 1.64 -1.55
C LEU A 13 2.24 1.47 -0.08
N GLY A 14 3.44 1.86 0.30
CA GLY A 14 3.89 1.79 1.69
C GLY A 14 3.73 3.11 2.41
N ASP A 15 3.34 3.03 3.68
CA ASP A 15 3.31 4.17 4.58
C ASP A 15 4.51 4.08 5.50
N LYS A 16 5.48 4.96 5.31
CA LYS A 16 6.73 4.93 6.08
C LYS A 16 6.54 5.26 7.55
N ARG A 17 5.50 6.02 7.88
CA ARG A 17 5.26 6.42 9.27
C ARG A 17 4.80 5.27 10.13
N HIS A 18 3.95 4.42 9.58
CA HIS A 18 3.35 3.33 10.33
C HIS A 18 3.82 1.96 9.85
N GLN A 19 4.64 1.94 8.82
CA GLN A 19 5.14 0.71 8.20
C GLN A 19 4.02 -0.23 7.80
N VAL A 20 3.02 0.35 7.12
CA VAL A 20 1.86 -0.39 6.63
C VAL A 20 1.87 -0.35 5.11
N VAL A 21 1.48 -1.45 4.47
CA VAL A 21 1.37 -1.52 3.02
C VAL A 21 -0.09 -1.66 2.62
N TYR A 22 -0.49 -0.91 1.59
CA TYR A 22 -1.83 -0.92 1.04
C TYR A 22 -1.83 -1.51 -0.36
N ASP A 23 -2.86 -2.29 -0.68
CA ASP A 23 -3.05 -2.85 -2.01
C ASP A 23 -4.00 -1.93 -2.78
N LEU A 24 -3.47 -1.24 -3.77
CA LEU A 24 -4.24 -0.25 -4.52
C LEU A 24 -5.27 -0.86 -5.46
N ASP A 25 -5.20 -2.16 -5.68
CA ASP A 25 -6.19 -2.87 -6.51
C ASP A 25 -7.46 -3.21 -5.74
N VAL A 26 -7.46 -3.03 -4.42
CA VAL A 26 -8.61 -3.37 -3.59
C VAL A 26 -9.44 -2.13 -3.31
N ASP A 27 -10.75 -2.22 -3.50
CA ASP A 27 -11.66 -1.14 -3.17
C ASP A 27 -12.05 -1.24 -1.71
N ASP A 28 -11.54 -0.33 -0.90
CA ASP A 28 -11.81 -0.30 0.53
C ASP A 28 -11.80 1.16 0.97
N ALA A 29 -12.92 1.63 1.51
CA ALA A 29 -13.07 3.04 1.86
C ALA A 29 -12.07 3.50 2.91
N GLU A 30 -11.80 2.66 3.91
CA GLU A 30 -10.84 3.00 4.95
C GLU A 30 -9.43 3.09 4.36
N ALA A 31 -9.08 2.16 3.49
CA ALA A 31 -7.78 2.18 2.84
C ALA A 31 -7.62 3.42 1.97
N GLU A 32 -8.67 3.81 1.26
CA GLU A 32 -8.62 5.02 0.44
C GLU A 32 -8.36 6.26 1.27
N GLU A 33 -9.00 6.37 2.42
CA GLU A 33 -8.75 7.49 3.33
C GLU A 33 -7.31 7.50 3.82
N LYS A 34 -6.81 6.34 4.20
CA LYS A 34 -5.43 6.22 4.70
C LYS A 34 -4.42 6.54 3.60
N VAL A 35 -4.66 6.07 2.40
CA VAL A 35 -3.79 6.36 1.27
C VAL A 35 -3.77 7.87 0.99
N ALA A 36 -4.93 8.52 1.06
CA ALA A 36 -4.99 9.96 0.86
C ALA A 36 -4.17 10.70 1.92
N GLU A 37 -4.22 10.26 3.17
CA GLU A 37 -3.42 10.85 4.23
C GLU A 37 -1.93 10.66 3.99
N VAL A 38 -1.53 9.47 3.56
CA VAL A 38 -0.12 9.16 3.28
C VAL A 38 0.38 10.04 2.14
N MET A 39 -0.42 10.22 1.09
CA MET A 39 -0.04 11.07 -0.02
C MET A 39 0.08 12.53 0.40
N ALA A 40 -0.86 13.01 1.21
CA ALA A 40 -0.82 14.39 1.69
C ALA A 40 0.38 14.64 2.59
N ALA A 41 0.76 13.67 3.40
CA ALA A 41 1.90 13.79 4.30
C ALA A 41 3.23 13.48 3.60
N GLU A 42 3.19 12.99 2.37
CA GLU A 42 4.37 12.61 1.59
C GLU A 42 5.22 11.56 2.29
N THR A 43 4.57 10.64 2.97
CA THR A 43 5.27 9.55 3.67
C THR A 43 5.14 8.21 2.92
N PHE A 44 4.87 8.29 1.64
CA PHE A 44 4.68 7.10 0.81
C PHE A 44 6.00 6.48 0.37
N LEU A 45 5.95 5.20 0.05
CA LEU A 45 7.08 4.46 -0.47
C LEU A 45 6.61 3.46 -1.51
N ALA A 46 7.30 3.38 -2.64
CA ALA A 46 7.04 2.36 -3.63
C ALA A 46 8.00 1.20 -3.40
N PHE A 47 7.61 0.01 -3.83
CA PHE A 47 8.44 -1.19 -3.67
C PHE A 47 8.96 -1.66 -5.02
N GLY A 48 10.18 -2.12 -5.02
CA GLY A 48 10.78 -2.73 -6.19
C GLY A 48 11.46 -4.04 -5.81
N PRO A 49 10.88 -5.19 -6.15
CA PRO A 49 9.68 -5.37 -6.95
C PRO A 49 8.40 -4.97 -6.22
N ASP A 50 7.37 -4.66 -6.99
CA ASP A 50 6.09 -4.21 -6.47
C ASP A 50 5.25 -5.42 -6.04
N THR A 51 5.64 -6.03 -4.93
CA THR A 51 5.01 -7.24 -4.39
C THR A 51 4.82 -7.13 -2.90
N LEU A 52 3.84 -7.87 -2.39
CA LEU A 52 3.61 -7.91 -0.96
C LEU A 52 4.78 -8.57 -0.23
N ALA A 53 5.41 -9.56 -0.87
CA ALA A 53 6.58 -10.22 -0.29
C ALA A 53 7.72 -9.22 -0.05
N GLU A 54 7.95 -8.32 -1.00
CA GLU A 54 8.99 -7.32 -0.84
C GLU A 54 8.66 -6.35 0.30
N ALA A 55 7.39 -5.96 0.40
CA ALA A 55 6.97 -5.08 1.49
C ALA A 55 7.22 -5.74 2.85
N ARG A 56 6.90 -7.02 2.96
CA ARG A 56 7.14 -7.77 4.20
C ARG A 56 8.63 -7.87 4.51
N ASN A 57 9.45 -8.07 3.49
CA ASN A 57 10.90 -8.14 3.68
C ASN A 57 11.46 -6.84 4.23
N ARG A 58 10.79 -5.75 3.97
CA ARG A 58 11.21 -4.43 4.47
C ARG A 58 10.58 -4.09 5.82
N GLY A 59 9.83 -5.02 6.41
CA GLY A 59 9.24 -4.82 7.70
C GLY A 59 7.88 -4.14 7.68
N TYR A 60 7.24 -4.04 6.52
CA TYR A 60 5.92 -3.45 6.41
C TYR A 60 4.84 -4.49 6.66
N HIS A 61 3.78 -4.07 7.33
CA HIS A 61 2.64 -4.94 7.61
C HIS A 61 1.50 -4.61 6.68
N PRO A 62 0.85 -5.61 6.07
CA PRO A 62 -0.28 -5.31 5.19
C PRO A 62 -1.46 -4.77 5.99
N HIS A 63 -2.06 -3.73 5.46
CA HIS A 63 -3.34 -3.26 5.97
C HIS A 63 -4.35 -4.39 5.77
N ARG A 64 -5.40 -4.44 6.59
CA ARG A 64 -6.37 -5.52 6.49
C ARG A 64 -6.95 -5.69 5.08
N SER A 65 -7.08 -4.58 4.33
CA SER A 65 -7.59 -4.63 2.97
C SER A 65 -6.61 -5.30 2.01
N ALA A 66 -5.33 -5.31 2.35
CA ALA A 66 -4.28 -5.88 1.50
C ALA A 66 -3.89 -7.29 1.92
N ARG A 67 -4.54 -7.83 2.93
CA ARG A 67 -4.20 -9.18 3.39
C ARG A 67 -4.50 -10.21 2.33
N PRO A 68 -3.53 -11.07 2.03
CA PRO A 68 -3.80 -12.17 1.13
C PRO A 68 -4.80 -13.13 1.76
N THR A 69 -5.67 -13.68 0.93
CA THR A 69 -6.65 -14.62 1.45
C THR A 69 -6.08 -16.02 1.52
N ASP A 70 -5.33 -16.38 0.50
CA ASP A 70 -4.87 -17.76 0.42
C ASP A 70 -3.44 -17.93 0.04
N ALA A 71 -2.97 -17.21 -0.89
CA ALA A 71 -1.85 -17.66 -1.64
C ALA A 71 -0.61 -16.82 -1.49
N ASP A 72 -0.63 -15.92 -0.68
CA ASP A 72 0.59 -15.12 -0.59
C ASP A 72 1.38 -15.42 0.63
#